data_6033fff468d98a38617b05df475e4b10
#
_entry.id   6033fff468d98a38617b05df475e4b10
#
_cell.length_a   1.000
_cell.length_b   1.000
_cell.length_c   1.000
_cell.angle_alpha   90.00
_cell.angle_beta   90.00
_cell.angle_gamma   90.00
#
_symmetry.space_group_name_H-M   'P 1'
#
loop_
_entity.id
_entity.type
_entity.pdbx_description
1 polymer ?
#
loop_
_entity_poly.entity_id
_entity_poly.type
_entity_poly.pdbx_seq_one_letter_code
_entity_poly.pdbx_strand_id
1 'polypeptide(L)'
;MIEPDEISFTGTLWPVHVKLQADELLSSWLARLALANGLTASSFFNHVWPGRYLLTRDVDQYDDQTIFELLAKKTNTPPGRVFSTTLAAYDACLYADRPYQSRRPWILRRHLNIRPQRCFGLQFCPWCLASDKEPYFRREWRLAFVVTCPTHRALLLDRCQECSAPVCYERQSPKKLDTTGRWRLAQCYRCRADLRDSATNGHRIEVSAIELEFQTFLVTALRLG
;
A
#
# COMPACT_ATOMS: atom_id res chain seq x y z
N MET A 1 -2.81 -28.72 -3.11
CA MET A 1 -1.80 -27.64 -3.01
C MET A 1 -1.20 -27.55 -4.39
N ILE A 2 -1.51 -26.45 -5.13
CA ILE A 2 -0.98 -26.25 -6.49
C ILE A 2 0.49 -25.86 -6.31
N GLU A 3 1.39 -26.57 -6.98
CA GLU A 3 2.81 -26.22 -7.00
C GLU A 3 2.98 -24.81 -7.61
N PRO A 4 3.89 -23.97 -7.06
CA PRO A 4 4.07 -22.60 -7.53
C PRO A 4 4.44 -22.47 -9.02
N ASP A 5 4.95 -23.53 -9.62
CA ASP A 5 5.42 -23.57 -11.02
C ASP A 5 4.28 -23.77 -12.03
N GLU A 6 3.05 -24.10 -11.59
CA GLU A 6 1.91 -24.31 -12.47
C GLU A 6 1.09 -23.04 -12.75
N ILE A 7 1.35 -21.93 -12.07
CA ILE A 7 0.61 -20.68 -12.30
C ILE A 7 1.16 -20.00 -13.54
N SER A 8 0.49 -20.21 -14.67
CA SER A 8 0.84 -19.53 -15.92
C SER A 8 0.36 -18.08 -15.92
N PHE A 9 1.31 -17.13 -15.92
CA PHE A 9 1.05 -15.70 -16.10
C PHE A 9 1.14 -15.24 -17.58
N THR A 10 1.22 -16.19 -18.52
CA THR A 10 1.38 -15.91 -19.96
C THR A 10 0.07 -15.47 -20.66
N GLY A 11 -1.08 -15.81 -20.07
CA GLY A 11 -2.40 -15.44 -20.59
C GLY A 11 -2.63 -13.93 -20.69
N THR A 12 -3.69 -13.53 -21.38
CA THR A 12 -4.08 -12.11 -21.53
C THR A 12 -4.37 -11.46 -20.17
N LEU A 13 -5.08 -12.16 -19.29
CA LEU A 13 -5.35 -11.74 -17.91
C LEU A 13 -4.63 -12.69 -16.94
N TRP A 14 -4.27 -12.16 -15.76
CA TRP A 14 -3.83 -13.02 -14.68
C TRP A 14 -4.96 -13.90 -14.15
N PRO A 15 -4.66 -15.10 -13.62
CA PRO A 15 -5.68 -16.02 -13.11
C PRO A 15 -6.59 -15.36 -12.08
N VAL A 16 -6.01 -14.62 -11.14
CA VAL A 16 -6.76 -13.81 -10.18
C VAL A 16 -6.29 -12.36 -10.28
N HIS A 17 -7.23 -11.47 -10.64
CA HIS A 17 -6.96 -10.04 -10.81
C HIS A 17 -7.93 -9.22 -9.95
N VAL A 18 -7.52 -9.02 -8.68
CA VAL A 18 -8.29 -8.21 -7.73
C VAL A 18 -8.44 -6.77 -8.22
N LYS A 19 -9.62 -6.20 -8.06
CA LYS A 19 -9.90 -4.83 -8.48
C LYS A 19 -9.28 -3.82 -7.54
N LEU A 20 -8.95 -2.64 -8.09
CA LEU A 20 -8.52 -1.48 -7.32
C LEU A 20 -9.60 -1.02 -6.36
N GLN A 21 -9.19 -0.67 -5.16
CA GLN A 21 -10.01 0.04 -4.19
C GLN A 21 -9.90 1.57 -4.37
N ALA A 22 -10.78 2.31 -3.71
CA ALA A 22 -10.74 3.77 -3.75
C ALA A 22 -9.46 4.30 -3.08
N ASP A 23 -8.72 5.18 -3.75
CA ASP A 23 -7.45 5.76 -3.27
C ASP A 23 -6.41 4.71 -2.84
N GLU A 24 -6.42 3.52 -3.41
CA GLU A 24 -5.49 2.46 -3.06
C GLU A 24 -4.07 2.77 -3.54
N LEU A 25 -3.09 2.52 -2.67
CA LEU A 25 -1.67 2.64 -2.97
C LEU A 25 -1.21 1.51 -3.90
N LEU A 26 -0.36 1.80 -4.87
CA LEU A 26 0.11 0.81 -5.86
C LEU A 26 0.69 -0.44 -5.20
N SER A 27 1.59 -0.27 -4.23
CA SER A 27 2.20 -1.41 -3.52
C SER A 27 1.17 -2.24 -2.74
N SER A 28 0.10 -1.63 -2.22
CA SER A 28 -1.02 -2.33 -1.58
C SER A 28 -1.75 -3.22 -2.58
N TRP A 29 -2.13 -2.67 -3.72
CA TRP A 29 -2.79 -3.42 -4.78
C TRP A 29 -1.95 -4.57 -5.29
N LEU A 30 -0.66 -4.34 -5.54
CA LEU A 30 0.28 -5.36 -5.98
C LEU A 30 0.45 -6.48 -4.94
N ALA A 31 0.49 -6.15 -3.65
CA ALA A 31 0.54 -7.15 -2.59
C ALA A 31 -0.75 -7.98 -2.53
N ARG A 32 -1.92 -7.37 -2.73
CA ARG A 32 -3.22 -8.06 -2.83
C ARG A 32 -3.26 -8.99 -4.05
N LEU A 33 -2.77 -8.53 -5.20
CA LEU A 33 -2.64 -9.36 -6.42
C LEU A 33 -1.76 -10.58 -6.18
N ALA A 34 -0.58 -10.39 -5.57
CA ALA A 34 0.32 -11.49 -5.25
C ALA A 34 -0.35 -12.51 -4.32
N LEU A 35 -0.93 -12.04 -3.21
CA LEU A 35 -1.60 -12.89 -2.22
C LEU A 35 -2.78 -13.65 -2.82
N ALA A 36 -3.58 -13.00 -3.65
CA ALA A 36 -4.73 -13.62 -4.32
C ALA A 36 -4.32 -14.74 -5.29
N ASN A 37 -3.11 -14.63 -5.87
CA ASN A 37 -2.52 -15.67 -6.71
C ASN A 37 -1.67 -16.68 -5.91
N GLY A 38 -1.72 -16.68 -4.57
CA GLY A 38 -1.00 -17.63 -3.72
C GLY A 38 0.51 -17.39 -3.63
N LEU A 39 1.00 -16.23 -4.06
CA LEU A 39 2.42 -15.90 -4.14
C LEU A 39 2.84 -14.90 -3.06
N THR A 40 4.15 -14.88 -2.75
CA THR A 40 4.74 -13.73 -2.06
C THR A 40 4.82 -12.55 -3.02
N ALA A 41 4.84 -11.32 -2.49
CA ALA A 41 5.07 -10.15 -3.33
C ALA A 41 6.39 -10.28 -4.11
N SER A 42 7.46 -10.77 -3.48
CA SER A 42 8.77 -10.96 -4.15
C SER A 42 8.69 -11.97 -5.29
N SER A 43 8.06 -13.14 -5.07
CA SER A 43 7.92 -14.16 -6.13
C SER A 43 7.07 -13.65 -7.27
N PHE A 44 5.97 -12.97 -6.97
CA PHE A 44 5.09 -12.38 -7.97
C PHE A 44 5.83 -11.37 -8.84
N PHE A 45 6.55 -10.42 -8.22
CA PHE A 45 7.29 -9.40 -8.95
C PHE A 45 8.43 -9.94 -9.79
N ASN A 46 9.18 -10.90 -9.25
CA ASN A 46 10.28 -11.52 -10.00
C ASN A 46 9.76 -12.30 -11.20
N HIS A 47 8.58 -12.89 -11.10
CA HIS A 47 7.94 -13.60 -12.20
C HIS A 47 7.39 -12.64 -13.26
N VAL A 48 6.73 -11.56 -12.85
CA VAL A 48 6.07 -10.60 -13.76
C VAL A 48 7.09 -9.67 -14.43
N TRP A 49 8.15 -9.29 -13.71
CA TRP A 49 9.22 -8.40 -14.19
C TRP A 49 10.61 -8.97 -13.89
N PRO A 50 11.05 -10.01 -14.61
CA PRO A 50 12.37 -10.60 -14.39
C PRO A 50 13.48 -9.54 -14.50
N GLY A 51 14.40 -9.54 -13.55
CA GLY A 51 15.53 -8.62 -13.52
C GLY A 51 15.25 -7.18 -13.07
N ARG A 52 13.99 -6.82 -12.84
CA ARG A 52 13.60 -5.48 -12.37
C ARG A 52 13.37 -5.41 -10.88
N TYR A 53 14.21 -5.65 -10.02
CA TYR A 53 14.11 -5.63 -8.54
C TYR A 53 13.18 -4.54 -7.95
N LEU A 54 11.88 -4.59 -8.30
CA LEU A 54 10.90 -3.53 -7.97
C LEU A 54 10.76 -3.29 -6.47
N LEU A 55 10.93 -4.33 -5.66
CA LEU A 55 10.82 -4.21 -4.20
C LEU A 55 12.07 -3.62 -3.53
N THR A 56 13.15 -3.36 -4.27
CA THR A 56 14.32 -2.67 -3.74
C THR A 56 14.15 -1.17 -3.67
N ARG A 57 13.13 -0.66 -4.35
CA ARG A 57 12.77 0.75 -4.41
C ARG A 57 11.33 0.95 -3.96
N ASP A 58 10.97 2.19 -3.73
CA ASP A 58 9.60 2.57 -3.39
C ASP A 58 8.75 2.58 -4.66
N VAL A 59 8.09 1.45 -4.96
CA VAL A 59 7.27 1.27 -6.17
C VAL A 59 6.12 2.28 -6.27
N ASP A 60 5.66 2.80 -5.14
CA ASP A 60 4.59 3.80 -5.11
C ASP A 60 5.02 5.14 -5.72
N GLN A 61 6.32 5.40 -5.83
CA GLN A 61 6.88 6.60 -6.44
C GLN A 61 7.26 6.42 -7.92
N TYR A 62 6.93 5.26 -8.50
CA TYR A 62 7.24 5.01 -9.90
C TYR A 62 6.33 5.83 -10.83
N ASP A 63 6.94 6.20 -11.95
CA ASP A 63 6.30 6.75 -13.12
C ASP A 63 6.87 6.02 -14.34
N ASP A 64 6.58 4.71 -14.41
CA ASP A 64 7.02 3.82 -15.48
C ASP A 64 5.82 3.33 -16.25
N GLN A 65 5.60 3.94 -17.41
CA GLN A 65 4.46 3.66 -18.27
C GLN A 65 4.39 2.18 -18.69
N THR A 66 5.54 1.52 -18.86
CA THR A 66 5.57 0.10 -19.27
C THR A 66 5.00 -0.81 -18.19
N ILE A 67 5.23 -0.46 -16.92
CA ILE A 67 4.64 -1.18 -15.77
C ILE A 67 3.14 -0.94 -15.73
N PHE A 68 2.70 0.29 -15.94
CA PHE A 68 1.26 0.64 -15.89
C PHE A 68 0.47 -0.02 -17.01
N GLU A 69 1.01 -0.06 -18.22
CA GLU A 69 0.39 -0.73 -19.36
C GLU A 69 0.28 -2.25 -19.14
N LEU A 70 1.34 -2.86 -18.61
CA LEU A 70 1.30 -4.28 -18.29
C LEU A 70 0.26 -4.60 -17.22
N LEU A 71 0.23 -3.84 -16.12
CA LEU A 71 -0.78 -3.98 -15.08
C LEU A 71 -2.19 -3.78 -15.63
N ALA A 72 -2.40 -2.74 -16.43
CA ALA A 72 -3.67 -2.44 -17.06
C ALA A 72 -4.17 -3.63 -17.89
N LYS A 73 -3.30 -4.15 -18.75
CA LYS A 73 -3.60 -5.31 -19.62
C LYS A 73 -3.91 -6.56 -18.81
N LYS A 74 -3.07 -6.87 -17.81
CA LYS A 74 -3.16 -8.12 -17.02
C LYS A 74 -4.29 -8.15 -16.01
N THR A 75 -4.83 -6.99 -15.62
CA THR A 75 -5.91 -6.88 -14.63
C THR A 75 -7.20 -6.34 -15.20
N ASN A 76 -7.24 -6.05 -16.50
CA ASN A 76 -8.35 -5.35 -17.16
C ASN A 76 -8.73 -4.06 -16.40
N THR A 77 -7.72 -3.23 -16.14
CA THR A 77 -7.85 -1.94 -15.43
C THR A 77 -7.38 -0.82 -16.36
N PRO A 78 -8.10 0.30 -16.52
CA PRO A 78 -7.65 1.40 -17.37
C PRO A 78 -6.27 1.94 -16.92
N PRO A 79 -5.32 2.24 -17.83
CA PRO A 79 -3.97 2.71 -17.46
C PRO A 79 -3.96 3.94 -16.55
N GLY A 80 -4.83 4.92 -16.79
CA GLY A 80 -4.97 6.08 -15.93
C GLY A 80 -5.38 5.75 -14.49
N ARG A 81 -6.16 4.67 -14.30
CA ARG A 81 -6.51 4.16 -12.97
C ARG A 81 -5.30 3.48 -12.30
N VAL A 82 -4.43 2.82 -13.06
CA VAL A 82 -3.18 2.28 -12.52
C VAL A 82 -2.27 3.42 -12.08
N PHE A 83 -2.04 4.42 -12.93
CA PHE A 83 -1.25 5.61 -12.58
C PHE A 83 -1.80 6.31 -11.32
N SER A 84 -3.12 6.44 -11.20
CA SER A 84 -3.75 7.09 -10.04
C SER A 84 -3.50 6.36 -8.71
N THR A 85 -2.93 5.15 -8.70
CA THR A 85 -2.52 4.45 -7.47
C THR A 85 -1.13 4.86 -7.00
N THR A 86 -0.37 5.59 -7.81
CA THR A 86 0.99 6.02 -7.50
C THR A 86 1.02 7.36 -6.76
N LEU A 87 2.13 7.62 -6.09
CA LEU A 87 2.41 8.93 -5.48
C LEU A 87 2.85 9.95 -6.52
N ALA A 88 3.31 9.49 -7.71
CA ALA A 88 3.62 10.37 -8.84
C ALA A 88 2.38 11.12 -9.34
N ALA A 89 1.18 10.60 -9.10
CA ALA A 89 -0.06 11.29 -9.41
C ALA A 89 -0.27 12.61 -8.61
N TYR A 90 0.50 12.81 -7.55
CA TYR A 90 0.48 14.07 -6.79
C TYR A 90 1.53 15.09 -7.26
N ASP A 91 2.47 14.68 -8.14
CA ASP A 91 3.63 15.51 -8.48
C ASP A 91 3.22 16.88 -9.04
N ALA A 92 2.22 16.95 -9.91
CA ALA A 92 1.74 18.20 -10.49
C ALA A 92 1.14 19.19 -9.47
N CYS A 93 0.59 18.67 -8.36
CA CYS A 93 -0.03 19.50 -7.33
C CYS A 93 0.94 19.86 -6.20
N LEU A 94 1.90 18.95 -5.90
CA LEU A 94 2.83 19.14 -4.79
C LEU A 94 4.09 19.92 -5.16
N TYR A 95 4.47 19.94 -6.44
CA TYR A 95 5.75 20.47 -6.88
C TYR A 95 5.61 21.35 -8.11
N ALA A 96 6.28 22.52 -8.10
CA ALA A 96 6.35 23.40 -9.27
C ALA A 96 7.14 22.73 -10.41
N ASP A 97 8.24 22.05 -10.06
CA ASP A 97 9.06 21.27 -10.98
C ASP A 97 9.03 19.80 -10.57
N ARG A 98 9.10 18.92 -11.57
CA ARG A 98 9.11 17.47 -11.30
C ARG A 98 10.29 17.08 -10.40
N PRO A 99 10.06 16.57 -9.19
CA PRO A 99 11.14 16.26 -8.27
C PRO A 99 12.01 15.12 -8.82
N TYR A 100 13.31 15.23 -8.61
CA TYR A 100 14.22 14.14 -8.89
C TYR A 100 13.82 12.92 -8.06
N GLN A 101 13.75 11.74 -8.66
CA GLN A 101 13.11 10.49 -8.14
C GLN A 101 13.47 10.09 -6.70
N SER A 102 14.55 10.62 -6.13
CA SER A 102 15.01 10.27 -4.78
C SER A 102 14.52 11.20 -3.66
N ARG A 103 13.93 12.34 -3.98
CA ARG A 103 13.55 13.36 -2.99
C ARG A 103 12.20 13.98 -3.34
N ARG A 104 11.15 13.36 -2.87
CA ARG A 104 9.81 13.96 -2.86
C ARG A 104 9.52 14.47 -1.44
N PRO A 105 9.69 15.79 -1.17
CA PRO A 105 9.18 16.39 0.06
C PRO A 105 7.71 16.03 0.23
N TRP A 106 7.23 16.00 1.47
CA TRP A 106 5.85 15.65 1.80
C TRP A 106 5.46 14.18 1.58
N ILE A 107 6.30 13.35 0.93
CA ILE A 107 6.09 11.91 0.83
C ILE A 107 6.90 11.19 1.90
N LEU A 108 6.20 10.49 2.79
CA LEU A 108 6.82 9.71 3.85
C LEU A 108 7.61 8.53 3.27
N ARG A 109 8.81 8.29 3.82
CA ARG A 109 9.67 7.18 3.40
C ARG A 109 9.24 5.90 4.07
N ARG A 110 8.82 4.92 3.28
CA ARG A 110 8.43 3.62 3.82
C ARG A 110 9.63 2.70 4.10
N HIS A 111 9.41 1.73 4.96
CA HIS A 111 10.38 0.66 5.20
C HIS A 111 10.46 -0.25 3.98
N LEU A 112 11.67 -0.42 3.45
CA LEU A 112 11.95 -1.33 2.35
C LEU A 112 12.74 -2.54 2.86
N ASN A 113 12.51 -3.69 2.25
CA ASN A 113 13.05 -4.97 2.70
C ASN A 113 14.58 -5.02 2.77
N ILE A 114 15.28 -4.21 1.96
CA ILE A 114 16.74 -4.30 1.74
C ILE A 114 17.51 -3.24 2.54
N ARG A 115 16.85 -2.22 3.07
CA ARG A 115 17.51 -1.16 3.80
C ARG A 115 17.54 -1.45 5.30
N PRO A 116 18.72 -1.32 5.99
CA PRO A 116 18.84 -1.56 7.42
C PRO A 116 18.08 -0.51 8.26
N GLN A 117 17.86 0.70 7.72
CA GLN A 117 17.15 1.76 8.41
C GLN A 117 15.65 1.49 8.46
N ARG A 118 15.08 1.51 9.66
CA ARG A 118 13.63 1.46 9.85
C ARG A 118 13.02 2.80 9.43
N CYS A 119 12.10 2.75 8.47
CA CYS A 119 11.30 3.89 8.05
C CYS A 119 9.83 3.60 8.39
N PHE A 120 9.16 4.56 9.00
CA PHE A 120 7.79 4.44 9.50
C PHE A 120 6.79 5.24 8.65
N GLY A 121 7.04 5.38 7.38
CA GLY A 121 6.23 6.22 6.50
C GLY A 121 5.06 5.53 5.82
N LEU A 122 4.78 4.27 6.15
CA LEU A 122 3.55 3.61 5.76
C LEU A 122 2.59 3.64 6.95
N GLN A 123 1.69 4.61 6.94
CA GLN A 123 0.69 4.80 7.98
C GLN A 123 -0.59 4.03 7.66
N PHE A 124 -1.44 3.83 8.67
CA PHE A 124 -2.75 3.19 8.52
C PHE A 124 -3.72 3.61 9.61
N CYS A 125 -5.02 3.52 9.31
CA CYS A 125 -6.09 3.60 10.28
C CYS A 125 -6.57 2.18 10.60
N PRO A 126 -6.47 1.69 11.84
CA PRO A 126 -6.91 0.33 12.18
C PRO A 126 -8.42 0.13 11.99
N TRP A 127 -9.21 1.16 12.23
CA TRP A 127 -10.67 1.12 12.02
C TRP A 127 -11.03 1.04 10.53
N CYS A 128 -10.30 1.73 9.64
CA CYS A 128 -10.47 1.56 8.20
C CYS A 128 -10.15 0.12 7.79
N LEU A 129 -8.99 -0.40 8.21
CA LEU A 129 -8.59 -1.78 7.89
C LEU A 129 -9.59 -2.80 8.43
N ALA A 130 -10.27 -2.53 9.55
CA ALA A 130 -11.30 -3.39 10.14
C ALA A 130 -12.64 -3.32 9.40
N SER A 131 -13.02 -2.14 8.90
CA SER A 131 -14.28 -1.91 8.20
C SER A 131 -14.24 -2.25 6.72
N ASP A 132 -13.05 -2.25 6.11
CA ASP A 132 -12.88 -2.62 4.71
C ASP A 132 -13.24 -4.11 4.51
N LYS A 133 -14.04 -4.40 3.49
CA LYS A 133 -14.33 -5.80 3.11
C LYS A 133 -13.05 -6.58 2.82
N GLU A 134 -12.12 -5.93 2.16
CA GLU A 134 -10.75 -6.38 1.91
C GLU A 134 -9.80 -5.28 2.36
N PRO A 135 -9.01 -5.47 3.43
CA PRO A 135 -8.07 -4.46 3.90
C PRO A 135 -7.11 -4.00 2.81
N TYR A 136 -6.89 -2.70 2.72
CA TYR A 136 -5.94 -2.09 1.79
C TYR A 136 -5.37 -0.80 2.38
N PHE A 137 -4.20 -0.38 1.87
CA PHE A 137 -3.55 0.84 2.28
C PHE A 137 -3.82 1.96 1.30
N ARG A 138 -4.19 3.12 1.84
CA ARG A 138 -4.57 4.30 1.07
C ARG A 138 -3.35 5.11 0.69
N ARG A 139 -3.38 5.70 -0.49
CA ARG A 139 -2.30 6.52 -1.04
C ARG A 139 -2.05 7.78 -0.19
N GLU A 140 -3.11 8.43 0.24
CA GLU A 140 -3.01 9.62 1.10
C GLU A 140 -2.31 9.36 2.43
N TRP A 141 -2.30 8.13 2.95
CA TRP A 141 -1.58 7.78 4.19
C TRP A 141 -0.05 7.84 4.05
N ARG A 142 0.45 8.12 2.84
CA ARG A 142 1.86 8.36 2.56
C ARG A 142 2.23 9.86 2.55
N LEU A 143 1.26 10.75 2.70
CA LEU A 143 1.48 12.19 2.74
C LEU A 143 1.85 12.62 4.17
N ALA A 144 2.92 13.41 4.32
CA ALA A 144 3.47 13.77 5.63
C ALA A 144 2.52 14.66 6.47
N PHE A 145 1.61 15.37 5.82
CA PHE A 145 0.61 16.21 6.49
C PHE A 145 -0.73 15.48 6.73
N VAL A 146 -0.84 14.22 6.29
CA VAL A 146 -2.00 13.37 6.60
C VAL A 146 -1.65 12.52 7.80
N VAL A 147 -2.03 12.99 8.96
CA VAL A 147 -1.73 12.34 10.26
C VAL A 147 -2.98 11.76 10.93
N THR A 148 -4.17 12.04 10.35
CA THR A 148 -5.45 11.64 10.93
C THR A 148 -6.32 10.93 9.90
N CYS A 149 -7.18 10.05 10.36
CA CYS A 149 -8.23 9.44 9.56
C CYS A 149 -9.49 10.32 9.61
N PRO A 150 -9.95 10.89 8.49
CA PRO A 150 -11.13 11.74 8.50
C PRO A 150 -12.41 10.97 8.84
N THR A 151 -12.50 9.70 8.43
CA THR A 151 -13.67 8.85 8.70
C THR A 151 -13.79 8.49 10.20
N HIS A 152 -12.66 8.17 10.84
CA HIS A 152 -12.65 7.68 12.21
C HIS A 152 -12.20 8.72 13.24
N ARG A 153 -11.82 9.92 12.80
CA ARG A 153 -11.37 11.06 13.64
C ARG A 153 -10.31 10.63 14.66
N ALA A 154 -9.32 9.89 14.18
CA ALA A 154 -8.28 9.29 15.00
C ALA A 154 -6.92 9.43 14.31
N LEU A 155 -5.84 9.49 15.08
CA LEU A 155 -4.48 9.50 14.54
C LEU A 155 -4.20 8.21 13.77
N LEU A 156 -3.47 8.34 12.66
CA LEU A 156 -2.93 7.21 11.93
C LEU A 156 -1.79 6.57 12.72
N LEU A 157 -1.67 5.26 12.63
CA LEU A 157 -0.56 4.50 13.20
C LEU A 157 0.49 4.23 12.11
N ASP A 158 1.77 4.24 12.48
CA ASP A 158 2.90 4.01 11.58
C ASP A 158 3.64 2.69 11.84
N ARG A 159 3.22 1.96 12.87
CA ARG A 159 3.88 0.74 13.35
C ARG A 159 2.91 -0.23 13.98
N CYS A 160 3.35 -1.48 14.10
CA CYS A 160 2.65 -2.49 14.87
C CYS A 160 2.65 -2.13 16.35
N GLN A 161 1.51 -2.17 17.01
CA GLN A 161 1.39 -1.81 18.42
C GLN A 161 2.00 -2.88 19.34
N GLU A 162 2.06 -4.15 18.90
CA GLU A 162 2.63 -5.24 19.71
C GLU A 162 4.16 -5.27 19.71
N CYS A 163 4.80 -5.08 18.53
CA CYS A 163 6.26 -5.27 18.42
C CYS A 163 7.02 -4.04 17.91
N SER A 164 6.33 -2.93 17.74
CA SER A 164 6.88 -1.66 17.23
C SER A 164 7.62 -1.78 15.88
N ALA A 165 7.36 -2.84 15.10
CA ALA A 165 7.91 -2.96 13.76
C ALA A 165 7.18 -2.01 12.79
N PRO A 166 7.88 -1.38 11.83
CA PRO A 166 7.23 -0.64 10.77
C PRO A 166 6.31 -1.53 9.93
N VAL A 167 5.31 -0.96 9.30
CA VAL A 167 4.46 -1.70 8.38
C VAL A 167 5.26 -2.05 7.12
N CYS A 168 5.20 -3.31 6.69
CA CYS A 168 5.89 -3.81 5.50
C CYS A 168 5.20 -5.09 5.01
N TYR A 169 4.12 -4.95 4.27
CA TYR A 169 3.32 -6.09 3.81
C TYR A 169 3.99 -6.90 2.70
N GLU A 170 5.01 -6.39 2.03
CA GLU A 170 5.78 -7.14 1.03
C GLU A 170 6.62 -8.28 1.64
N ARG A 171 6.84 -8.24 2.95
CA ARG A 171 7.52 -9.30 3.70
C ARG A 171 6.61 -10.43 4.13
N GLN A 172 5.34 -10.33 3.84
CA GLN A 172 4.39 -11.39 4.15
C GLN A 172 4.57 -12.59 3.22
N SER A 173 4.39 -13.79 3.76
CA SER A 173 4.57 -15.03 3.01
C SER A 173 3.31 -15.90 3.08
N PRO A 174 2.82 -16.41 1.93
CA PRO A 174 1.72 -17.37 1.90
C PRO A 174 1.98 -18.65 2.70
N LYS A 175 3.25 -19.12 2.76
CA LYS A 175 3.63 -20.35 3.51
C LYS A 175 3.40 -20.24 5.02
N LYS A 176 3.16 -19.04 5.50
CA LYS A 176 2.90 -18.77 6.92
C LYS A 176 1.42 -18.46 7.16
N LEU A 177 0.50 -18.98 6.35
CA LEU A 177 -0.95 -18.84 6.49
C LEU A 177 -1.42 -19.40 7.82
N ASP A 178 -2.20 -18.60 8.54
CA ASP A 178 -3.10 -19.19 9.49
C ASP A 178 -4.22 -19.91 8.70
N THR A 179 -4.79 -20.92 9.33
CA THR A 179 -5.83 -21.78 8.74
C THR A 179 -7.16 -21.05 8.54
N THR A 180 -7.27 -19.77 8.90
CA THR A 180 -8.52 -19.03 8.90
C THR A 180 -8.78 -18.25 7.59
N GLY A 181 -7.84 -18.26 6.65
CA GLY A 181 -7.99 -17.61 5.35
C GLY A 181 -8.13 -16.09 5.40
N ARG A 182 -7.90 -15.48 6.58
CA ARG A 182 -8.05 -14.04 6.76
C ARG A 182 -6.97 -13.24 6.05
N TRP A 183 -7.35 -12.11 5.54
CA TRP A 183 -6.51 -11.22 4.74
C TRP A 183 -5.27 -10.75 5.49
N ARG A 184 -4.09 -11.08 4.96
CA ARG A 184 -2.80 -10.88 5.58
C ARG A 184 -2.23 -9.51 5.40
N LEU A 185 -2.76 -8.69 4.49
CA LEU A 185 -2.27 -7.34 4.30
C LEU A 185 -2.32 -6.53 5.61
N ALA A 186 -3.33 -6.80 6.44
CA ALA A 186 -3.49 -6.18 7.76
C ALA A 186 -2.69 -6.88 8.88
N GLN A 187 -1.79 -7.81 8.58
CA GLN A 187 -0.95 -8.46 9.60
C GLN A 187 0.45 -7.86 9.66
N CYS A 188 1.00 -7.79 10.87
CA CYS A 188 2.40 -7.43 11.05
C CYS A 188 3.31 -8.53 10.47
N TYR A 189 4.25 -8.15 9.60
CA TYR A 189 5.19 -9.10 9.01
C TYR A 189 6.12 -9.77 10.03
N ARG A 190 6.37 -9.10 11.19
CA ARG A 190 7.31 -9.54 12.20
C ARG A 190 6.66 -10.45 13.24
N CYS A 191 5.66 -9.97 13.97
CA CYS A 191 5.01 -10.72 15.06
C CYS A 191 3.67 -11.35 14.68
N ARG A 192 3.13 -11.03 13.50
CA ARG A 192 1.84 -11.47 12.94
C ARG A 192 0.59 -10.95 13.64
N ALA A 193 0.74 -10.07 14.62
CA ALA A 193 -0.40 -9.41 15.21
C ALA A 193 -1.27 -8.77 14.10
N ASP A 194 -2.55 -8.83 14.27
CA ASP A 194 -3.49 -8.18 13.38
C ASP A 194 -3.48 -6.66 13.65
N LEU A 195 -3.15 -5.87 12.64
CA LEU A 195 -3.11 -4.41 12.76
C LEU A 195 -4.49 -3.80 13.05
N ARG A 196 -5.56 -4.56 12.79
CA ARG A 196 -6.95 -4.17 13.09
C ARG A 196 -7.27 -4.24 14.58
N ASP A 197 -6.60 -5.09 15.33
CA ASP A 197 -6.81 -5.26 16.78
C ASP A 197 -6.49 -3.96 17.53
N SER A 198 -5.67 -3.09 16.96
CA SER A 198 -5.43 -1.76 17.50
C SER A 198 -6.70 -0.88 17.53
N ALA A 199 -7.74 -1.22 16.78
CA ALA A 199 -9.04 -0.55 16.85
C ALA A 199 -9.81 -0.87 18.13
N THR A 200 -9.61 -2.06 18.69
CA THR A 200 -10.31 -2.52 19.89
C THR A 200 -9.51 -2.30 21.16
N ASN A 201 -8.18 -2.42 21.09
CA ASN A 201 -7.26 -2.43 22.24
C ASN A 201 -6.49 -1.12 22.41
N GLY A 202 -6.52 -0.22 21.41
CA GLY A 202 -5.75 1.02 21.43
C GLY A 202 -6.52 2.19 22.01
N HIS A 203 -5.83 3.07 22.75
CA HIS A 203 -6.39 4.37 23.09
C HIS A 203 -6.58 5.17 21.80
N ARG A 204 -7.83 5.48 21.49
CA ARG A 204 -8.15 6.40 20.41
C ARG A 204 -7.72 7.80 20.82
N ILE A 205 -6.68 8.31 20.20
CA ILE A 205 -6.33 9.73 20.34
C ILE A 205 -7.30 10.49 19.44
N GLU A 206 -8.23 11.21 20.06
CA GLU A 206 -9.19 12.03 19.35
C GLU A 206 -8.51 13.28 18.79
N VAL A 207 -8.89 13.64 17.59
CA VAL A 207 -8.37 14.80 16.86
C VAL A 207 -9.39 15.93 16.92
N SER A 208 -8.92 17.16 17.10
CA SER A 208 -9.79 18.32 17.10
C SER A 208 -10.46 18.54 15.74
N ALA A 209 -11.62 19.17 15.73
CA ALA A 209 -12.35 19.47 14.52
C ALA A 209 -11.51 20.36 13.56
N ILE A 210 -10.79 21.34 14.10
CA ILE A 210 -9.97 22.28 13.34
C ILE A 210 -8.82 21.55 12.61
N GLU A 211 -8.12 20.65 13.31
CA GLU A 211 -7.03 19.87 12.70
C GLU A 211 -7.55 18.98 11.57
N LEU A 212 -8.72 18.38 11.77
CA LEU A 212 -9.36 17.53 10.77
C LEU A 212 -9.83 18.34 9.55
N GLU A 213 -10.42 19.51 9.77
CA GLU A 213 -10.85 20.41 8.69
C GLU A 213 -9.66 20.90 7.87
N PHE A 214 -8.57 21.32 8.52
CA PHE A 214 -7.36 21.76 7.85
C PHE A 214 -6.74 20.65 7.01
N GLN A 215 -6.60 19.44 7.56
CA GLN A 215 -6.09 18.30 6.80
C GLN A 215 -7.02 17.96 5.63
N THR A 216 -8.33 17.96 5.83
CA THR A 216 -9.32 17.67 4.79
C THR A 216 -9.24 18.70 3.67
N PHE A 217 -9.07 19.98 3.99
CA PHE A 217 -8.86 21.04 3.01
C PHE A 217 -7.62 20.73 2.14
N LEU A 218 -6.47 20.43 2.74
CA LEU A 218 -5.23 20.10 2.02
C LEU A 218 -5.42 18.88 1.09
N VAL A 219 -6.02 17.82 1.58
CA VAL A 219 -6.25 16.60 0.78
C VAL A 219 -7.23 16.88 -0.36
N THR A 220 -8.27 17.67 -0.12
CA THR A 220 -9.24 18.04 -1.16
C THR A 220 -8.59 18.89 -2.24
N ALA A 221 -7.76 19.86 -1.87
CA ALA A 221 -7.01 20.67 -2.83
C ALA A 221 -6.12 19.81 -3.74
N LEU A 222 -5.45 18.79 -3.19
CA LEU A 222 -4.64 17.84 -3.97
C LEU A 222 -5.46 16.94 -4.92
N ARG A 223 -6.74 16.73 -4.65
CA ARG A 223 -7.60 15.92 -5.52
C ARG A 223 -8.23 16.70 -6.66
N LEU A 224 -8.29 18.02 -6.52
CA LEU A 224 -8.91 18.93 -7.50
C LEU A 224 -7.89 19.52 -8.49
N GLY A 225 -6.62 19.56 -8.16
CA GLY A 225 -5.53 20.01 -9.03
C GLY A 225 -4.95 18.88 -9.87
#